data_af5fc1263e2a0e8b5e24759f9062de4e
#
_entry.id   af5fc1263e2a0e8b5e24759f9062de4e
#
_cell.length_a   1.000
_cell.length_b   1.000
_cell.length_c   1.000
_cell.angle_alpha   90.00
_cell.angle_beta   90.00
_cell.angle_gamma   90.00
#
_symmetry.space_group_name_H-M   'P 1'
#
loop_
_entity.id
_entity.type
_entity.pdbx_description
1 polymer ?
#
loop_
_entity_poly.entity_id
_entity_poly.type
_entity_poly.pdbx_seq_one_letter_code
_entity_poly.pdbx_strand_id
1 'polypeptide(L)'
;MLTYELKKSSGVPLYEALYRCIRGDILSGALRPGEKLPSKRALAENLEVSKITVEAAYSQLLSEGYICSREKVGYFVETVERRAPVPAAPVRRPKEDAACLLDLTANGTEQFPFSVWSRLQREVMLDFGEALLAPLPNRGIPELRQAIAGHLAAFRGMRVDPENILIGAGTDFLYNLLIQLLGREKVYAVEEPGYGKIRKIYAAGGVKTVSAAMDDRGVIPESLGSADVLHISPSHHFPTGIVTPVSRRRELLDWANRGKKWIIEDDYDSEFRFDAHPVPAMQSLDDGGRVIYMNSFSKSLAPSIRISYMVLPGGLMTAFQQKLGFYSCTVPSFEQYTLARFIGRGFFEKHINRMRKFYKSRRNAVVSLLENCSFSHKLTIQEQDAGLHFLLNVDTSLSDQSLTEKLAALGIRVRALSSYYHDQSEDLHCLVINYSGLKEERLAAALAAISQEWT
;
A
#
# COMPACT_ATOMS: atom_id res chain seq x y z
N MET A 1 -13.53 17.07 54.21
CA MET A 1 -14.63 17.14 53.22
C MET A 1 -13.99 17.48 51.91
N LEU A 2 -14.36 16.83 50.80
CA LEU A 2 -13.72 17.09 49.47
C LEU A 2 -14.12 18.49 48.97
N THR A 3 -13.13 19.33 48.65
CA THR A 3 -13.32 20.70 48.20
C THR A 3 -12.62 20.88 46.86
N TYR A 4 -13.39 21.18 45.77
CA TYR A 4 -12.88 21.37 44.42
C TYR A 4 -13.37 22.69 43.85
N GLU A 5 -12.49 23.46 43.22
CA GLU A 5 -12.88 24.62 42.43
C GLU A 5 -13.40 24.21 41.07
N LEU A 6 -14.71 24.07 40.90
CA LEU A 6 -15.34 23.71 39.64
C LEU A 6 -15.67 24.96 38.83
N LYS A 7 -14.76 25.40 37.94
CA LYS A 7 -14.99 26.61 37.10
C LYS A 7 -15.86 26.28 35.88
N LYS A 8 -16.95 27.03 35.69
CA LYS A 8 -17.84 26.94 34.50
C LYS A 8 -17.22 27.39 33.17
N SER A 9 -15.96 27.84 33.17
CA SER A 9 -15.36 28.58 32.04
C SER A 9 -14.58 27.72 31.01
N SER A 10 -14.54 26.39 31.15
CA SER A 10 -13.65 25.54 30.31
C SER A 10 -14.35 24.73 29.23
N GLY A 11 -15.64 24.94 28.96
CA GLY A 11 -16.40 24.13 27.98
C GLY A 11 -16.64 22.68 28.40
N VAL A 12 -16.16 22.26 29.59
CA VAL A 12 -16.33 20.92 30.15
C VAL A 12 -17.54 20.90 31.07
N PRO A 13 -18.45 19.92 30.96
CA PRO A 13 -19.57 19.78 31.88
C PRO A 13 -19.12 19.64 33.34
N LEU A 14 -19.87 20.25 34.32
CA LEU A 14 -19.48 20.23 35.72
C LEU A 14 -19.32 18.83 36.31
N TYR A 15 -20.14 17.86 35.86
CA TYR A 15 -20.01 16.47 36.32
C TYR A 15 -18.68 15.83 35.87
N GLU A 16 -18.22 16.15 34.67
CA GLU A 16 -16.96 15.64 34.14
C GLU A 16 -15.75 16.28 34.85
N ALA A 17 -15.83 17.58 35.14
CA ALA A 17 -14.83 18.26 35.94
C ALA A 17 -14.70 17.61 37.35
N LEU A 18 -15.84 17.39 38.02
CA LEU A 18 -15.89 16.71 39.31
C LEU A 18 -15.36 15.28 39.27
N TYR A 19 -15.76 14.50 38.24
CA TYR A 19 -15.26 13.18 38.00
C TYR A 19 -13.72 13.16 37.87
N ARG A 20 -13.16 14.08 37.05
CA ARG A 20 -11.70 14.20 36.85
C ARG A 20 -10.95 14.52 38.15
N CYS A 21 -11.48 15.41 38.99
CA CYS A 21 -10.90 15.74 40.27
C CYS A 21 -10.86 14.53 41.21
N ILE A 22 -12.01 13.87 41.45
CA ILE A 22 -12.08 12.69 42.33
C ILE A 22 -11.20 11.56 41.83
N ARG A 23 -11.24 11.28 40.50
CA ARG A 23 -10.36 10.28 39.87
C ARG A 23 -8.89 10.62 40.06
N GLY A 24 -8.52 11.90 39.89
CA GLY A 24 -7.16 12.39 40.14
C GLY A 24 -6.69 12.13 41.58
N ASP A 25 -7.53 12.40 42.56
CA ASP A 25 -7.25 12.17 43.99
C ASP A 25 -7.14 10.68 44.32
N ILE A 26 -7.94 9.82 43.73
CA ILE A 26 -7.81 8.36 43.84
C ILE A 26 -6.48 7.88 43.26
N LEU A 27 -6.15 8.32 42.05
CA LEU A 27 -4.92 7.94 41.35
C LEU A 27 -3.67 8.50 41.99
N SER A 28 -3.72 9.71 42.56
CA SER A 28 -2.59 10.28 43.34
C SER A 28 -2.45 9.67 44.72
N GLY A 29 -3.52 9.05 45.28
CA GLY A 29 -3.61 8.49 46.59
C GLY A 29 -3.95 9.52 47.67
N ALA A 30 -4.38 10.69 47.31
CA ALA A 30 -5.02 11.66 48.19
C ALA A 30 -6.31 11.07 48.83
N LEU A 31 -7.04 10.30 48.03
CA LEU A 31 -8.11 9.41 48.51
C LEU A 31 -7.59 7.97 48.59
N ARG A 32 -7.65 7.38 49.77
CA ARG A 32 -7.07 6.02 50.02
C ARG A 32 -8.08 4.93 49.65
N PRO A 33 -7.62 3.75 49.22
CA PRO A 33 -8.47 2.58 49.08
C PRO A 33 -9.26 2.28 50.36
N GLY A 34 -10.54 2.01 50.22
CA GLY A 34 -11.46 1.80 51.34
C GLY A 34 -11.97 3.07 52.02
N GLU A 35 -11.50 4.25 51.63
CA GLU A 35 -11.98 5.51 52.16
C GLU A 35 -13.43 5.78 51.74
N LYS A 36 -14.25 6.24 52.69
CA LYS A 36 -15.65 6.54 52.42
C LYS A 36 -15.79 7.92 51.81
N LEU A 37 -16.42 8.01 50.68
CA LEU A 37 -16.77 9.27 50.02
C LEU A 37 -18.01 9.92 50.67
N PRO A 38 -18.12 11.24 50.60
CA PRO A 38 -19.33 11.95 51.05
C PRO A 38 -20.59 11.45 50.35
N SER A 39 -21.74 11.55 51.01
CA SER A 39 -23.01 11.26 50.33
C SER A 39 -23.22 12.21 49.13
N LYS A 40 -23.95 11.79 48.12
CA LYS A 40 -24.27 12.63 46.94
C LYS A 40 -24.87 13.97 47.35
N ARG A 41 -25.70 13.97 48.39
CA ARG A 41 -26.34 15.21 48.92
C ARG A 41 -25.33 16.10 49.62
N ALA A 42 -24.55 15.54 50.53
CA ALA A 42 -23.55 16.30 51.28
C ALA A 42 -22.45 16.89 50.39
N LEU A 43 -22.02 16.18 49.35
CA LEU A 43 -21.04 16.69 48.38
C LEU A 43 -21.63 17.79 47.50
N ALA A 44 -22.89 17.63 47.07
CA ALA A 44 -23.59 18.64 46.29
C ALA A 44 -23.77 19.96 47.05
N GLU A 45 -24.16 19.89 48.32
CA GLU A 45 -24.28 21.03 49.21
C GLU A 45 -22.91 21.71 49.44
N ASN A 46 -21.86 20.95 49.70
CA ASN A 46 -20.50 21.47 49.95
C ASN A 46 -19.85 22.14 48.72
N LEU A 47 -20.12 21.65 47.51
CA LEU A 47 -19.54 22.18 46.27
C LEU A 47 -20.46 23.14 45.54
N GLU A 48 -21.62 23.44 46.12
CA GLU A 48 -22.67 24.33 45.55
C GLU A 48 -23.08 23.91 44.12
N VAL A 49 -23.17 22.60 43.85
CA VAL A 49 -23.58 22.01 42.58
C VAL A 49 -24.88 21.23 42.72
N SER A 50 -25.51 20.91 41.57
CA SER A 50 -26.72 20.08 41.61
C SER A 50 -26.41 18.64 42.05
N LYS A 51 -27.34 18.01 42.77
CA LYS A 51 -27.28 16.59 43.13
C LYS A 51 -27.08 15.70 41.90
N ILE A 52 -27.69 16.05 40.75
CA ILE A 52 -27.56 15.33 39.45
C ILE A 52 -26.11 15.38 38.98
N THR A 53 -25.41 16.50 39.14
CA THR A 53 -23.99 16.64 38.78
C THR A 53 -23.11 15.64 39.56
N VAL A 54 -23.30 15.54 40.85
CA VAL A 54 -22.57 14.58 41.71
C VAL A 54 -22.95 13.13 41.38
N GLU A 55 -24.24 12.92 41.11
CA GLU A 55 -24.73 11.57 40.73
C GLU A 55 -24.16 11.08 39.43
N ALA A 56 -24.06 11.91 38.41
CA ALA A 56 -23.42 11.59 37.14
C ALA A 56 -21.90 11.27 37.32
N ALA A 57 -21.18 12.10 38.08
CA ALA A 57 -19.77 11.86 38.39
C ALA A 57 -19.56 10.55 39.15
N TYR A 58 -20.40 10.27 40.17
CA TYR A 58 -20.28 9.01 40.93
C TYR A 58 -20.70 7.80 40.10
N SER A 59 -21.68 7.92 39.21
CA SER A 59 -22.07 6.84 38.30
C SER A 59 -20.91 6.49 37.36
N GLN A 60 -20.19 7.47 36.84
CA GLN A 60 -19.04 7.24 36.00
C GLN A 60 -17.88 6.58 36.77
N LEU A 61 -17.56 7.09 37.97
CA LEU A 61 -16.54 6.47 38.83
C LEU A 61 -16.87 5.03 39.21
N LEU A 62 -18.17 4.71 39.42
CA LEU A 62 -18.66 3.35 39.66
C LEU A 62 -18.50 2.47 38.43
N SER A 63 -18.91 2.95 37.27
CA SER A 63 -18.83 2.18 36.01
C SER A 63 -17.39 1.86 35.63
N GLU A 64 -16.44 2.74 35.97
CA GLU A 64 -15.01 2.58 35.71
C GLU A 64 -14.28 1.86 36.85
N GLY A 65 -14.97 1.50 37.94
CA GLY A 65 -14.39 0.73 39.05
C GLY A 65 -13.46 1.52 39.98
N TYR A 66 -13.49 2.86 39.97
CA TYR A 66 -12.72 3.68 40.89
C TYR A 66 -13.34 3.71 42.30
N ILE A 67 -14.66 3.53 42.37
CA ILE A 67 -15.39 3.45 43.64
C ILE A 67 -16.36 2.28 43.60
N CYS A 68 -16.78 1.78 44.76
CA CYS A 68 -17.87 0.82 44.92
C CYS A 68 -18.98 1.39 45.79
N SER A 69 -20.19 0.87 45.59
CA SER A 69 -21.36 1.21 46.41
C SER A 69 -21.63 0.06 47.39
N ARG A 70 -21.79 0.38 48.67
CA ARG A 70 -22.28 -0.57 49.69
C ARG A 70 -23.68 -0.15 50.09
N GLU A 71 -24.62 -1.07 49.95
CA GLU A 71 -26.02 -0.82 50.16
C GLU A 71 -26.26 -0.22 51.58
N LYS A 72 -27.01 0.88 51.67
CA LYS A 72 -27.34 1.65 52.89
C LYS A 72 -26.12 2.23 53.64
N VAL A 73 -24.89 2.02 53.16
CA VAL A 73 -23.66 2.50 53.80
C VAL A 73 -23.02 3.67 53.08
N GLY A 74 -22.96 3.59 51.73
CA GLY A 74 -22.42 4.70 50.91
C GLY A 74 -21.43 4.25 49.85
N TYR A 75 -20.61 5.18 49.38
CA TYR A 75 -19.59 4.98 48.33
C TYR A 75 -18.20 4.90 48.96
N PHE A 76 -17.36 3.99 48.43
CA PHE A 76 -16.00 3.74 48.94
C PHE A 76 -15.03 3.70 47.77
N VAL A 77 -13.82 4.18 47.97
CA VAL A 77 -12.72 4.11 47.01
C VAL A 77 -12.24 2.66 46.86
N GLU A 78 -12.15 2.21 45.61
CA GLU A 78 -11.60 0.88 45.32
C GLU A 78 -10.08 0.87 45.28
N THR A 79 -9.50 -0.34 45.39
CA THR A 79 -8.07 -0.54 45.24
C THR A 79 -7.74 -0.50 43.72
N VAL A 80 -7.18 0.62 43.28
CA VAL A 80 -6.70 0.75 41.89
C VAL A 80 -5.22 0.43 41.86
N GLU A 81 -4.80 -0.59 41.13
CA GLU A 81 -3.39 -0.86 40.94
C GLU A 81 -2.73 0.35 40.27
N ARG A 82 -1.79 0.96 41.01
CA ARG A 82 -0.99 2.06 40.48
C ARG A 82 0.02 1.48 39.49
N ARG A 83 -0.32 1.47 38.20
CA ARG A 83 0.73 1.45 37.17
C ARG A 83 1.37 2.84 37.19
N ALA A 84 2.62 2.93 37.65
CA ALA A 84 3.42 4.13 37.43
C ALA A 84 3.32 4.50 35.95
N PRO A 85 3.12 5.80 35.60
CA PRO A 85 3.15 6.20 34.20
C PRO A 85 4.49 5.73 33.63
N VAL A 86 4.43 4.75 32.74
CA VAL A 86 5.62 4.37 31.96
C VAL A 86 5.98 5.64 31.18
N PRO A 87 7.18 6.23 31.41
CA PRO A 87 7.59 7.38 30.64
C PRO A 87 7.43 7.00 29.17
N ALA A 88 6.64 7.76 28.40
CA ALA A 88 6.52 7.52 26.99
C ALA A 88 7.95 7.53 26.42
N ALA A 89 8.41 6.37 25.94
CA ALA A 89 9.70 6.30 25.29
C ALA A 89 9.69 7.38 24.18
N PRO A 90 10.71 8.22 24.09
CA PRO A 90 10.74 9.25 23.08
C PRO A 90 10.52 8.57 21.73
N VAL A 91 9.48 8.99 21.00
CA VAL A 91 9.24 8.52 19.64
C VAL A 91 10.49 8.87 18.87
N ARG A 92 11.36 7.88 18.64
CA ARG A 92 12.51 8.03 17.76
C ARG A 92 11.92 8.27 16.38
N ARG A 93 11.87 9.54 15.99
CA ARG A 93 11.68 9.85 14.58
C ARG A 93 12.78 9.12 13.84
N PRO A 94 12.47 8.40 12.74
CA PRO A 94 13.51 7.88 11.89
C PRO A 94 14.47 9.05 11.63
N LYS A 95 15.78 8.84 11.83
CA LYS A 95 16.75 9.81 11.34
C LYS A 95 16.43 9.97 9.87
N GLU A 96 16.03 11.17 9.43
CA GLU A 96 16.13 11.50 8.01
C GLU A 96 17.54 11.09 7.63
N ASP A 97 17.65 10.25 6.59
CA ASP A 97 18.96 9.88 6.04
C ASP A 97 19.60 11.19 5.56
N ALA A 98 20.37 11.82 6.43
CA ALA A 98 20.87 13.18 6.29
C ALA A 98 21.86 13.37 5.13
N ALA A 99 22.08 12.32 4.33
CA ALA A 99 23.07 12.31 3.26
C ALA A 99 22.53 11.82 1.89
N CYS A 100 21.23 11.55 1.73
CA CYS A 100 20.73 11.11 0.42
C CYS A 100 20.45 12.34 -0.46
N LEU A 101 21.40 12.67 -1.35
CA LEU A 101 21.27 13.72 -2.35
C LEU A 101 20.17 13.37 -3.35
N LEU A 102 20.14 12.10 -3.82
CA LEU A 102 19.23 11.61 -4.84
C LEU A 102 18.87 10.15 -4.60
N ASP A 103 17.58 9.82 -4.58
CA ASP A 103 17.08 8.44 -4.51
C ASP A 103 16.40 8.05 -5.83
N LEU A 104 17.10 7.24 -6.63
CA LEU A 104 16.65 6.73 -7.92
C LEU A 104 15.76 5.49 -7.78
N THR A 105 15.44 5.06 -6.57
CA THR A 105 14.54 3.93 -6.28
C THR A 105 13.18 4.39 -5.75
N ALA A 106 13.06 5.67 -5.37
CA ALA A 106 11.85 6.22 -4.76
C ALA A 106 10.72 6.46 -5.76
N ASN A 107 9.48 6.27 -5.30
CA ASN A 107 8.28 6.60 -6.08
C ASN A 107 7.82 8.03 -5.77
N GLY A 108 7.37 8.76 -6.80
CA GLY A 108 6.73 10.06 -6.64
C GLY A 108 5.31 9.93 -6.06
N THR A 109 4.96 10.86 -5.17
CA THR A 109 3.62 10.97 -4.56
C THR A 109 3.00 12.36 -4.75
N GLU A 110 3.66 13.23 -5.51
CA GLU A 110 3.37 14.67 -5.60
C GLU A 110 2.03 15.01 -6.26
N GLN A 111 1.48 14.07 -7.03
CA GLN A 111 0.30 14.31 -7.88
C GLN A 111 -1.03 13.79 -7.28
N PHE A 112 -1.03 13.37 -6.00
CA PHE A 112 -2.27 12.88 -5.40
C PHE A 112 -3.36 13.97 -5.38
N PRO A 113 -4.60 13.67 -5.81
CA PRO A 113 -5.66 14.67 -6.00
C PRO A 113 -6.39 15.00 -4.67
N PHE A 114 -5.67 15.55 -3.68
CA PHE A 114 -6.17 15.79 -2.32
C PHE A 114 -7.52 16.51 -2.26
N SER A 115 -7.70 17.58 -3.05
CA SER A 115 -8.93 18.38 -3.02
C SER A 115 -10.16 17.60 -3.49
N VAL A 116 -10.01 16.80 -4.55
CA VAL A 116 -11.08 15.95 -5.06
C VAL A 116 -11.34 14.80 -4.11
N TRP A 117 -10.28 14.14 -3.62
CA TRP A 117 -10.39 13.00 -2.71
C TRP A 117 -11.09 13.39 -1.41
N SER A 118 -10.68 14.46 -0.74
CA SER A 118 -11.28 14.92 0.53
C SER A 118 -12.73 15.37 0.36
N ARG A 119 -13.08 15.98 -0.80
CA ARG A 119 -14.48 16.30 -1.11
C ARG A 119 -15.32 15.04 -1.23
N LEU A 120 -14.87 14.05 -2.03
CA LEU A 120 -15.59 12.78 -2.19
C LEU A 120 -15.72 12.01 -0.89
N GLN A 121 -14.69 12.02 -0.07
CA GLN A 121 -14.70 11.38 1.25
C GLN A 121 -15.74 12.02 2.18
N ARG A 122 -15.86 13.35 2.17
CA ARG A 122 -16.91 14.07 2.90
C ARG A 122 -18.31 13.71 2.39
N GLU A 123 -18.50 13.69 1.07
CA GLU A 123 -19.78 13.27 0.46
C GLU A 123 -20.14 11.83 0.85
N VAL A 124 -19.16 10.91 0.87
CA VAL A 124 -19.36 9.52 1.32
C VAL A 124 -19.86 9.47 2.77
N MET A 125 -19.19 10.21 3.67
CA MET A 125 -19.61 10.26 5.08
C MET A 125 -21.01 10.79 5.27
N LEU A 126 -21.39 11.83 4.51
CA LEU A 126 -22.72 12.45 4.60
C LEU A 126 -23.83 11.54 4.03
N ASP A 127 -23.54 10.84 2.93
CA ASP A 127 -24.56 10.06 2.21
C ASP A 127 -24.80 8.69 2.83
N PHE A 128 -23.76 8.06 3.39
CA PHE A 128 -23.84 6.69 3.93
C PHE A 128 -23.94 6.63 5.46
N GLY A 129 -23.41 7.65 6.18
CA GLY A 129 -23.51 7.74 7.64
C GLY A 129 -23.10 6.43 8.33
N GLU A 130 -24.00 5.91 9.17
CA GLU A 130 -23.77 4.68 9.96
C GLU A 130 -23.59 3.41 9.11
N ALA A 131 -24.07 3.39 7.87
CA ALA A 131 -23.89 2.25 6.97
C ALA A 131 -22.39 1.98 6.67
N LEU A 132 -21.53 2.99 6.79
CA LEU A 132 -20.07 2.83 6.66
C LEU A 132 -19.44 1.98 7.77
N LEU A 133 -20.14 1.82 8.89
CA LEU A 133 -19.64 1.06 10.05
C LEU A 133 -20.02 -0.42 10.00
N ALA A 134 -20.89 -0.79 9.06
CA ALA A 134 -21.32 -2.18 8.89
C ALA A 134 -20.18 -3.07 8.33
N PRO A 135 -20.15 -4.37 8.66
CA PRO A 135 -19.24 -5.33 8.05
C PRO A 135 -19.37 -5.34 6.53
N LEU A 136 -18.24 -5.34 5.85
CA LEU A 136 -18.19 -5.34 4.39
C LEU A 136 -18.31 -6.76 3.81
N PRO A 137 -18.87 -6.90 2.58
CA PRO A 137 -18.74 -8.14 1.83
C PRO A 137 -17.27 -8.57 1.69
N ASN A 138 -16.97 -9.84 1.78
CA ASN A 138 -15.61 -10.38 1.74
C ASN A 138 -14.82 -10.02 0.48
N ARG A 139 -15.51 -9.78 -0.65
CA ARG A 139 -14.89 -9.34 -1.92
C ARG A 139 -14.78 -7.82 -2.08
N GLY A 140 -15.23 -7.05 -1.09
CA GLY A 140 -15.39 -5.60 -1.18
C GLY A 140 -16.77 -5.18 -1.69
N ILE A 141 -17.06 -3.88 -1.65
CA ILE A 141 -18.36 -3.32 -1.98
C ILE A 141 -18.70 -3.48 -3.47
N PRO A 142 -19.96 -3.75 -3.82
CA PRO A 142 -20.39 -3.90 -5.21
C PRO A 142 -20.09 -2.65 -6.06
N GLU A 143 -20.27 -1.46 -5.52
CA GLU A 143 -20.05 -0.19 -6.21
C GLU A 143 -18.61 -0.03 -6.69
N LEU A 144 -17.63 -0.43 -5.87
CA LEU A 144 -16.22 -0.37 -6.27
C LEU A 144 -15.90 -1.44 -7.31
N ARG A 145 -16.42 -2.66 -7.14
CA ARG A 145 -16.24 -3.75 -8.12
C ARG A 145 -16.83 -3.38 -9.49
N GLN A 146 -18.02 -2.77 -9.52
CA GLN A 146 -18.65 -2.26 -10.74
C GLN A 146 -17.83 -1.14 -11.38
N ALA A 147 -17.34 -0.17 -10.58
CA ALA A 147 -16.50 0.91 -11.07
C ALA A 147 -15.19 0.39 -11.68
N ILE A 148 -14.54 -0.60 -11.04
CA ILE A 148 -13.34 -1.26 -11.56
C ILE A 148 -13.65 -2.01 -12.87
N ALA A 149 -14.74 -2.77 -12.95
CA ALA A 149 -15.13 -3.49 -14.15
C ALA A 149 -15.37 -2.51 -15.32
N GLY A 150 -16.05 -1.39 -15.06
CA GLY A 150 -16.25 -0.33 -16.05
C GLY A 150 -14.93 0.30 -16.53
N HIS A 151 -14.01 0.57 -15.61
CA HIS A 151 -12.68 1.07 -15.94
C HIS A 151 -11.87 0.07 -16.78
N LEU A 152 -11.87 -1.21 -16.44
CA LEU A 152 -11.18 -2.26 -17.18
C LEU A 152 -11.73 -2.41 -18.59
N ALA A 153 -13.06 -2.32 -18.76
CA ALA A 153 -13.70 -2.35 -20.08
C ALA A 153 -13.29 -1.17 -20.95
N ALA A 154 -13.30 0.04 -20.39
CA ALA A 154 -12.96 1.26 -21.10
C ALA A 154 -11.46 1.39 -21.41
N PHE A 155 -10.61 1.00 -20.47
CA PHE A 155 -9.18 1.27 -20.53
C PHE A 155 -8.35 0.09 -21.04
N ARG A 156 -8.71 -1.17 -20.68
CA ARG A 156 -7.98 -2.39 -21.04
C ARG A 156 -8.72 -3.27 -22.07
N GLY A 157 -9.94 -2.89 -22.46
CA GLY A 157 -10.80 -3.72 -23.32
C GLY A 157 -11.26 -5.03 -22.64
N MET A 158 -11.10 -5.15 -21.32
CA MET A 158 -11.43 -6.34 -20.54
C MET A 158 -12.89 -6.30 -20.10
N ARG A 159 -13.71 -7.23 -20.57
CA ARG A 159 -15.10 -7.40 -20.11
C ARG A 159 -15.12 -8.42 -18.97
N VAL A 160 -15.15 -7.93 -17.74
CA VAL A 160 -15.14 -8.77 -16.54
C VAL A 160 -16.45 -8.63 -15.78
N ASP A 161 -16.93 -9.74 -15.22
CA ASP A 161 -18.06 -9.72 -14.30
C ASP A 161 -17.58 -9.09 -12.95
N PRO A 162 -18.26 -8.04 -12.44
CA PRO A 162 -17.94 -7.48 -11.11
C PRO A 162 -17.95 -8.53 -9.99
N GLU A 163 -18.72 -9.61 -10.15
CA GLU A 163 -18.77 -10.71 -9.17
C GLU A 163 -17.48 -11.55 -9.15
N ASN A 164 -16.64 -11.44 -10.17
CA ASN A 164 -15.33 -12.08 -10.23
C ASN A 164 -14.18 -11.18 -9.74
N ILE A 165 -14.48 -9.96 -9.26
CA ILE A 165 -13.50 -9.04 -8.70
C ILE A 165 -13.42 -9.21 -7.18
N LEU A 166 -12.18 -9.29 -6.67
CA LEU A 166 -11.86 -9.32 -5.24
C LEU A 166 -10.93 -8.15 -4.90
N ILE A 167 -11.31 -7.37 -3.89
CA ILE A 167 -10.58 -6.19 -3.42
C ILE A 167 -9.75 -6.57 -2.18
N GLY A 168 -8.51 -6.12 -2.12
CA GLY A 168 -7.61 -6.39 -1.00
C GLY A 168 -6.65 -5.25 -0.66
N ALA A 169 -6.14 -5.25 0.56
CA ALA A 169 -5.23 -4.23 1.09
C ALA A 169 -3.79 -4.38 0.55
N GLY A 170 -3.63 -4.18 -0.74
CA GLY A 170 -2.36 -4.29 -1.46
C GLY A 170 -2.12 -5.68 -2.03
N THR A 171 -1.20 -5.74 -3.00
CA THR A 171 -0.87 -6.98 -3.71
C THR A 171 -0.28 -8.05 -2.81
N ASP A 172 0.45 -7.65 -1.75
CA ASP A 172 1.04 -8.59 -0.77
C ASP A 172 -0.03 -9.48 -0.12
N PHE A 173 -1.17 -8.88 0.24
CA PHE A 173 -2.32 -9.60 0.78
C PHE A 173 -2.93 -10.55 -0.26
N LEU A 174 -3.11 -10.06 -1.49
CA LEU A 174 -3.68 -10.85 -2.58
C LEU A 174 -2.80 -12.04 -2.96
N TYR A 175 -1.47 -11.89 -2.97
CA TYR A 175 -0.54 -13.03 -3.19
C TYR A 175 -0.70 -14.09 -2.11
N ASN A 176 -0.83 -13.70 -0.84
CA ASN A 176 -1.07 -14.66 0.25
C ASN A 176 -2.42 -15.38 0.12
N LEU A 177 -3.47 -14.70 -0.36
CA LEU A 177 -4.75 -15.34 -0.68
C LEU A 177 -4.62 -16.34 -1.83
N LEU A 178 -3.86 -15.98 -2.89
CA LEU A 178 -3.64 -16.88 -4.02
C LEU A 178 -2.87 -18.14 -3.63
N ILE A 179 -1.87 -18.04 -2.74
CA ILE A 179 -1.16 -19.20 -2.19
C ILE A 179 -2.15 -20.17 -1.52
N GLN A 180 -3.08 -19.64 -0.71
CA GLN A 180 -4.07 -20.45 -0.01
C GLN A 180 -5.12 -21.03 -0.97
N LEU A 181 -5.50 -20.27 -2.00
CA LEU A 181 -6.51 -20.67 -2.97
C LEU A 181 -6.00 -21.75 -3.93
N LEU A 182 -4.80 -21.53 -4.51
CA LEU A 182 -4.22 -22.40 -5.51
C LEU A 182 -3.52 -23.64 -4.90
N GLY A 183 -2.97 -23.52 -3.68
CA GLY A 183 -2.30 -24.58 -2.94
C GLY A 183 -0.78 -24.33 -2.80
N ARG A 184 -0.26 -24.69 -1.61
CA ARG A 184 1.16 -24.58 -1.27
C ARG A 184 2.03 -25.64 -1.93
N GLU A 185 1.43 -26.75 -2.31
CA GLU A 185 2.08 -27.88 -2.99
C GLU A 185 2.49 -27.56 -4.44
N LYS A 186 1.97 -26.48 -4.99
CA LYS A 186 2.24 -26.06 -6.37
C LYS A 186 3.60 -25.38 -6.49
N VAL A 187 4.20 -25.51 -7.67
CA VAL A 187 5.44 -24.84 -8.03
C VAL A 187 5.11 -23.55 -8.77
N TYR A 188 5.62 -22.44 -8.25
CA TYR A 188 5.41 -21.10 -8.82
C TYR A 188 6.66 -20.66 -9.59
N ALA A 189 6.52 -20.42 -10.88
CA ALA A 189 7.54 -19.76 -11.69
C ALA A 189 7.41 -18.24 -11.55
N VAL A 190 8.51 -17.56 -11.30
CA VAL A 190 8.62 -16.11 -11.24
C VAL A 190 9.68 -15.61 -12.21
N GLU A 191 9.45 -14.46 -12.80
CA GLU A 191 10.36 -13.82 -13.77
C GLU A 191 11.79 -13.68 -13.21
N GLU A 192 12.79 -13.94 -14.04
CA GLU A 192 14.21 -13.82 -13.71
C GLU A 192 14.95 -13.07 -14.84
N PRO A 193 15.45 -11.83 -14.62
CA PRO A 193 15.41 -11.09 -13.37
C PRO A 193 13.98 -10.71 -12.97
N GLY A 194 13.74 -10.37 -11.69
CA GLY A 194 12.39 -10.05 -11.25
C GLY A 194 12.32 -9.29 -9.93
N TYR A 195 11.10 -8.90 -9.55
CA TYR A 195 10.88 -8.21 -8.29
C TYR A 195 11.05 -9.16 -7.11
N GLY A 196 12.23 -9.15 -6.50
CA GLY A 196 12.63 -10.08 -5.44
C GLY A 196 11.67 -10.19 -4.24
N LYS A 197 10.80 -9.19 -4.02
CA LYS A 197 9.77 -9.25 -2.97
C LYS A 197 8.73 -10.34 -3.24
N ILE A 198 8.36 -10.58 -4.51
CA ILE A 198 7.41 -11.63 -4.88
C ILE A 198 7.92 -12.99 -4.43
N ARG A 199 9.18 -13.30 -4.75
CA ARG A 199 9.84 -14.56 -4.34
C ARG A 199 9.89 -14.70 -2.81
N LYS A 200 10.19 -13.62 -2.08
CA LYS A 200 10.20 -13.61 -0.61
C LYS A 200 8.82 -13.89 -0.03
N ILE A 201 7.74 -13.32 -0.61
CA ILE A 201 6.37 -13.56 -0.17
C ILE A 201 5.98 -15.03 -0.40
N TYR A 202 6.28 -15.58 -1.57
CA TYR A 202 6.01 -16.99 -1.87
C TYR A 202 6.78 -17.92 -0.94
N ALA A 203 8.06 -17.67 -0.70
CA ALA A 203 8.87 -18.46 0.23
C ALA A 203 8.31 -18.38 1.67
N ALA A 204 7.93 -17.17 2.15
CA ALA A 204 7.29 -16.99 3.46
C ALA A 204 5.93 -17.70 3.53
N GLY A 205 5.21 -17.82 2.42
CA GLY A 205 3.97 -18.59 2.29
C GLY A 205 4.17 -20.11 2.22
N GLY A 206 5.41 -20.59 2.23
CA GLY A 206 5.74 -22.03 2.13
C GLY A 206 5.59 -22.61 0.73
N VAL A 207 5.74 -21.78 -0.32
CA VAL A 207 5.61 -22.19 -1.73
C VAL A 207 6.99 -22.36 -2.35
N LYS A 208 7.18 -23.44 -3.12
CA LYS A 208 8.36 -23.63 -3.93
C LYS A 208 8.34 -22.69 -5.15
N THR A 209 9.40 -21.89 -5.33
CA THR A 209 9.58 -21.04 -6.50
C THR A 209 10.67 -21.55 -7.40
N VAL A 210 10.52 -21.33 -8.71
CA VAL A 210 11.52 -21.56 -9.75
C VAL A 210 11.68 -20.30 -10.59
N SER A 211 12.84 -20.07 -11.17
CA SER A 211 13.11 -18.96 -12.08
C SER A 211 12.51 -19.25 -13.46
N ALA A 212 11.76 -18.30 -14.00
CA ALA A 212 11.32 -18.29 -15.39
C ALA A 212 12.30 -17.45 -16.20
N ALA A 213 13.12 -18.07 -16.99
CA ALA A 213 14.09 -17.37 -17.83
C ALA A 213 13.40 -16.47 -18.86
N MET A 214 14.02 -15.34 -19.17
CA MET A 214 13.50 -14.33 -20.08
C MET A 214 14.45 -14.06 -21.24
N ASP A 215 13.88 -13.69 -22.37
CA ASP A 215 14.55 -13.07 -23.52
C ASP A 215 14.01 -11.64 -23.74
N ASP A 216 14.33 -11.02 -24.86
CA ASP A 216 13.83 -9.69 -25.28
C ASP A 216 12.32 -9.62 -25.52
N ARG A 217 11.62 -10.77 -25.53
CA ARG A 217 10.16 -10.90 -25.69
C ARG A 217 9.45 -11.30 -24.39
N GLY A 218 10.14 -11.38 -23.28
CA GLY A 218 9.61 -11.81 -21.97
C GLY A 218 9.90 -13.27 -21.65
N VAL A 219 9.09 -13.88 -20.78
CA VAL A 219 9.30 -15.25 -20.29
C VAL A 219 9.33 -16.26 -21.43
N ILE A 220 10.34 -17.13 -21.44
CA ILE A 220 10.52 -18.24 -22.37
C ILE A 220 9.68 -19.43 -21.90
N PRO A 221 8.64 -19.88 -22.66
CA PRO A 221 7.74 -20.95 -22.20
C PRO A 221 8.46 -22.27 -21.87
N GLU A 222 9.53 -22.60 -22.61
CA GLU A 222 10.34 -23.82 -22.44
C GLU A 222 11.06 -23.83 -21.08
N SER A 223 11.34 -22.67 -20.51
CA SER A 223 12.01 -22.54 -19.21
C SER A 223 11.12 -22.89 -18.01
N LEU A 224 9.79 -22.97 -18.21
CA LEU A 224 8.81 -23.15 -17.15
C LEU A 224 8.78 -24.56 -16.56
N GLY A 225 9.29 -25.57 -17.28
CA GLY A 225 9.46 -26.94 -16.78
C GLY A 225 8.21 -27.49 -16.06
N SER A 226 8.37 -27.83 -14.78
CA SER A 226 7.32 -28.40 -13.94
C SER A 226 6.44 -27.37 -13.21
N ALA A 227 6.57 -26.08 -13.53
CA ALA A 227 5.76 -25.04 -12.86
C ALA A 227 4.25 -25.25 -13.07
N ASP A 228 3.48 -25.01 -12.04
CA ASP A 228 2.02 -25.04 -12.03
C ASP A 228 1.39 -23.67 -12.17
N VAL A 229 2.08 -22.66 -11.68
CA VAL A 229 1.66 -21.26 -11.67
C VAL A 229 2.79 -20.40 -12.21
N LEU A 230 2.49 -19.52 -13.14
CA LEU A 230 3.42 -18.51 -13.65
C LEU A 230 2.98 -17.12 -13.18
N HIS A 231 3.87 -16.38 -12.53
CA HIS A 231 3.63 -14.99 -12.13
C HIS A 231 4.47 -14.07 -13.00
N ILE A 232 3.82 -13.19 -13.77
CA ILE A 232 4.46 -12.29 -14.74
C ILE A 232 3.84 -10.90 -14.76
N SER A 233 4.63 -9.93 -15.26
CA SER A 233 4.21 -8.55 -15.52
C SER A 233 4.35 -8.22 -17.01
N PRO A 234 3.46 -8.74 -17.89
CA PRO A 234 3.66 -8.74 -19.32
C PRO A 234 3.43 -7.39 -20.00
N SER A 235 2.78 -6.46 -19.31
CA SER A 235 2.50 -5.11 -19.85
C SER A 235 3.71 -4.18 -19.72
N HIS A 236 4.52 -4.39 -18.68
CA HIS A 236 5.75 -3.65 -18.42
C HIS A 236 6.53 -4.41 -17.33
N HIS A 237 7.49 -5.20 -17.75
CA HIS A 237 8.25 -6.03 -16.82
C HIS A 237 9.16 -5.21 -15.92
N PHE A 238 9.14 -5.48 -14.61
CA PHE A 238 10.10 -4.91 -13.68
C PHE A 238 11.17 -5.96 -13.30
N PRO A 239 12.46 -5.67 -13.46
CA PRO A 239 13.07 -4.35 -13.71
C PRO A 239 13.44 -4.02 -15.17
N THR A 240 13.24 -4.93 -16.12
CA THR A 240 13.83 -4.77 -17.46
C THR A 240 13.09 -3.78 -18.38
N GLY A 241 11.83 -3.45 -18.09
CA GLY A 241 11.02 -2.60 -18.97
C GLY A 241 10.40 -3.34 -20.17
N ILE A 242 10.74 -4.60 -20.40
CA ILE A 242 10.25 -5.41 -21.53
C ILE A 242 8.73 -5.45 -21.55
N VAL A 243 8.17 -5.28 -22.73
CA VAL A 243 6.74 -5.46 -23.02
C VAL A 243 6.53 -6.75 -23.78
N THR A 244 5.92 -7.74 -23.17
CA THR A 244 5.66 -9.04 -23.78
C THR A 244 4.72 -8.91 -25.00
N PRO A 245 5.13 -9.24 -26.22
CA PRO A 245 4.31 -9.11 -27.41
C PRO A 245 3.18 -10.14 -27.42
N VAL A 246 2.12 -9.84 -28.20
CA VAL A 246 0.91 -10.69 -28.29
C VAL A 246 1.24 -12.14 -28.65
N SER A 247 2.22 -12.35 -29.56
CA SER A 247 2.66 -13.71 -29.91
C SER A 247 3.15 -14.50 -28.71
N ARG A 248 4.03 -13.94 -27.89
CA ARG A 248 4.55 -14.59 -26.67
C ARG A 248 3.44 -14.77 -25.61
N ARG A 249 2.50 -13.81 -25.50
CA ARG A 249 1.33 -13.98 -24.62
C ARG A 249 0.50 -15.20 -25.01
N ARG A 250 0.31 -15.46 -26.31
CA ARG A 250 -0.40 -16.65 -26.80
C ARG A 250 0.38 -17.93 -26.50
N GLU A 251 1.70 -17.96 -26.72
CA GLU A 251 2.55 -19.10 -26.35
C GLU A 251 2.38 -19.48 -24.86
N LEU A 252 2.39 -18.47 -23.97
CA LEU A 252 2.19 -18.68 -22.53
C LEU A 252 0.75 -19.13 -22.18
N LEU A 253 -0.26 -18.59 -22.86
CA LEU A 253 -1.65 -19.06 -22.71
C LEU A 253 -1.83 -20.50 -23.17
N ASP A 254 -1.17 -20.88 -24.28
CA ASP A 254 -1.15 -22.28 -24.76
C ASP A 254 -0.49 -23.22 -23.72
N TRP A 255 0.61 -22.78 -23.10
CA TRP A 255 1.25 -23.52 -22.02
C TRP A 255 0.30 -23.73 -20.84
N ALA A 256 -0.41 -22.67 -20.42
CA ALA A 256 -1.36 -22.73 -19.31
C ALA A 256 -2.56 -23.63 -19.62
N ASN A 257 -3.12 -23.52 -20.81
CA ASN A 257 -4.31 -24.29 -21.24
C ASN A 257 -3.99 -25.77 -21.38
N ARG A 258 -2.89 -26.14 -22.07
CA ARG A 258 -2.47 -27.53 -22.24
C ARG A 258 -2.19 -28.23 -20.90
N GLY A 259 -1.54 -27.53 -19.96
CA GLY A 259 -1.16 -28.08 -18.67
C GLY A 259 -2.22 -27.91 -17.57
N LYS A 260 -3.35 -27.26 -17.84
CA LYS A 260 -4.33 -26.82 -16.82
C LYS A 260 -3.68 -26.01 -15.71
N LYS A 261 -2.72 -25.16 -16.07
CA LYS A 261 -1.89 -24.35 -15.19
C LYS A 261 -2.48 -22.95 -15.03
N TRP A 262 -1.91 -22.13 -14.16
CA TRP A 262 -2.38 -20.77 -13.90
C TRP A 262 -1.35 -19.72 -14.29
N ILE A 263 -1.81 -18.59 -14.77
CA ILE A 263 -1.00 -17.38 -14.97
C ILE A 263 -1.54 -16.29 -14.05
N ILE A 264 -0.66 -15.67 -13.26
CA ILE A 264 -0.92 -14.45 -12.49
C ILE A 264 -0.33 -13.32 -13.34
N GLU A 265 -1.21 -12.51 -13.92
CA GLU A 265 -0.87 -11.30 -14.67
C GLU A 265 -0.87 -10.11 -13.71
N ASP A 266 0.31 -9.65 -13.27
CA ASP A 266 0.47 -8.47 -12.41
C ASP A 266 0.66 -7.21 -13.26
N ASP A 267 -0.39 -6.40 -13.37
CA ASP A 267 -0.49 -5.25 -14.26
C ASP A 267 -0.37 -3.93 -13.46
N TYR A 268 0.77 -3.74 -12.79
CA TYR A 268 0.97 -2.75 -11.72
C TYR A 268 1.10 -1.28 -12.20
N ASP A 269 1.42 -1.01 -13.48
CA ASP A 269 1.67 0.34 -14.01
C ASP A 269 1.24 0.55 -15.47
N SER A 270 0.37 -0.28 -15.99
CA SER A 270 -0.10 -0.23 -17.40
C SER A 270 -0.78 1.08 -17.81
N GLU A 271 -1.19 1.88 -16.83
CA GLU A 271 -1.70 3.23 -17.07
C GLU A 271 -0.62 4.18 -17.61
N PHE A 272 0.67 3.91 -17.43
CA PHE A 272 1.79 4.80 -17.78
C PHE A 272 2.51 4.37 -19.05
N ARG A 273 1.78 4.33 -20.18
CA ARG A 273 2.37 4.25 -21.53
C ARG A 273 2.24 5.61 -22.21
N PHE A 274 3.35 6.08 -22.82
CA PHE A 274 3.43 7.45 -23.29
C PHE A 274 3.26 7.55 -24.80
N ASP A 275 3.89 6.66 -25.57
CA ASP A 275 4.05 6.81 -27.01
C ASP A 275 3.50 5.61 -27.83
N ALA A 276 2.96 4.58 -27.18
CA ALA A 276 2.43 3.39 -27.88
C ALA A 276 1.00 3.04 -27.43
N HIS A 277 0.26 2.36 -28.31
CA HIS A 277 -1.04 1.79 -27.94
C HIS A 277 -0.87 0.70 -26.87
N PRO A 278 -1.81 0.60 -25.92
CA PRO A 278 -1.78 -0.48 -24.94
C PRO A 278 -1.82 -1.85 -25.61
N VAL A 279 -0.94 -2.77 -25.22
CA VAL A 279 -1.07 -4.18 -25.62
C VAL A 279 -2.24 -4.78 -24.82
N PRO A 280 -3.13 -5.57 -25.45
CA PRO A 280 -4.24 -6.21 -24.74
C PRO A 280 -3.75 -7.03 -23.57
N ALA A 281 -4.42 -6.97 -22.43
CA ALA A 281 -4.09 -7.83 -21.27
C ALA A 281 -4.16 -9.33 -21.64
N MET A 282 -3.38 -10.16 -21.00
CA MET A 282 -3.46 -11.62 -21.24
C MET A 282 -4.83 -12.15 -20.86
N GLN A 283 -5.42 -11.62 -19.80
CA GLN A 283 -6.78 -11.97 -19.40
C GLN A 283 -7.81 -11.74 -20.50
N SER A 284 -7.66 -10.67 -21.32
CA SER A 284 -8.56 -10.41 -22.44
C SER A 284 -8.34 -11.34 -23.66
N LEU A 285 -7.23 -12.06 -23.70
CA LEU A 285 -6.88 -13.03 -24.73
C LEU A 285 -7.12 -14.48 -24.27
N ASP A 286 -7.55 -14.66 -23.03
CA ASP A 286 -7.67 -15.96 -22.36
C ASP A 286 -9.06 -16.56 -22.56
N ASP A 287 -9.21 -17.43 -23.54
CA ASP A 287 -10.45 -18.20 -23.77
C ASP A 287 -10.59 -19.40 -22.82
N GLY A 288 -9.49 -19.80 -22.15
CA GLY A 288 -9.46 -21.00 -21.30
C GLY A 288 -9.74 -20.74 -19.82
N GLY A 289 -9.85 -19.48 -19.39
CA GLY A 289 -10.06 -19.13 -17.98
C GLY A 289 -8.89 -19.52 -17.08
N ARG A 290 -7.65 -19.26 -17.54
CA ARG A 290 -6.40 -19.59 -16.84
C ARG A 290 -5.65 -18.39 -16.29
N VAL A 291 -6.09 -17.17 -16.61
CA VAL A 291 -5.43 -15.94 -16.17
C VAL A 291 -6.13 -15.34 -14.96
N ILE A 292 -5.37 -15.14 -13.91
CA ILE A 292 -5.73 -14.33 -12.75
C ILE A 292 -5.11 -12.96 -12.98
N TYR A 293 -5.95 -11.95 -13.25
CA TYR A 293 -5.48 -10.59 -13.46
C TYR A 293 -5.40 -9.83 -12.13
N MET A 294 -4.33 -9.09 -11.93
CA MET A 294 -4.13 -8.25 -10.74
C MET A 294 -3.72 -6.84 -11.11
N ASN A 295 -4.17 -5.87 -10.34
CA ASN A 295 -3.73 -4.48 -10.44
C ASN A 295 -3.79 -3.79 -9.07
N SER A 296 -3.12 -2.64 -8.96
CA SER A 296 -3.00 -1.86 -7.73
C SER A 296 -3.13 -0.37 -8.00
N PHE A 297 -3.85 0.34 -7.14
CA PHE A 297 -3.91 1.80 -7.17
C PHE A 297 -2.67 2.48 -6.55
N SER A 298 -1.67 1.70 -6.12
CA SER A 298 -0.46 2.24 -5.47
C SER A 298 0.41 3.11 -6.38
N LYS A 299 0.46 2.82 -7.68
CA LYS A 299 1.22 3.61 -8.66
C LYS A 299 0.36 4.72 -9.27
N SER A 300 -0.91 4.46 -9.47
CA SER A 300 -1.84 5.39 -10.08
C SER A 300 -2.41 6.44 -9.10
N LEU A 301 -2.37 6.20 -7.79
CA LEU A 301 -2.78 7.15 -6.75
C LEU A 301 -1.64 7.42 -5.76
N ALA A 302 -1.43 6.52 -4.80
CA ALA A 302 -0.34 6.62 -3.83
C ALA A 302 -0.05 5.25 -3.19
N PRO A 303 1.21 4.95 -2.81
CA PRO A 303 1.56 3.68 -2.15
C PRO A 303 0.80 3.43 -0.84
N SER A 304 0.45 4.50 -0.11
CA SER A 304 -0.27 4.45 1.16
C SER A 304 -1.75 4.16 1.04
N ILE A 305 -2.36 4.29 -0.14
CA ILE A 305 -3.79 4.01 -0.34
C ILE A 305 -4.12 2.53 -0.11
N ARG A 306 -3.15 1.64 -0.36
CA ARG A 306 -3.23 0.20 -0.10
C ARG A 306 -4.47 -0.49 -0.67
N ILE A 307 -4.97 -0.06 -1.81
CA ILE A 307 -6.08 -0.72 -2.51
C ILE A 307 -5.52 -1.41 -3.75
N SER A 308 -5.75 -2.72 -3.83
CA SER A 308 -5.46 -3.57 -4.98
C SER A 308 -6.66 -4.48 -5.25
N TYR A 309 -6.72 -5.04 -6.42
CA TYR A 309 -7.77 -5.98 -6.77
C TYR A 309 -7.24 -7.09 -7.66
N MET A 310 -7.96 -8.21 -7.67
CA MET A 310 -7.75 -9.28 -8.63
C MET A 310 -9.07 -9.69 -9.28
N VAL A 311 -8.97 -10.12 -10.53
CA VAL A 311 -10.07 -10.71 -11.29
C VAL A 311 -9.81 -12.21 -11.37
N LEU A 312 -10.65 -12.99 -10.72
CA LEU A 312 -10.55 -14.45 -10.73
C LEU A 312 -11.42 -15.04 -11.83
N PRO A 313 -10.95 -16.07 -12.56
CA PRO A 313 -11.83 -16.89 -13.39
C PRO A 313 -13.00 -17.43 -12.58
N GLY A 314 -14.18 -17.55 -13.18
CA GLY A 314 -15.42 -17.90 -12.46
C GLY A 314 -15.34 -19.19 -11.63
N GLY A 315 -14.70 -20.24 -12.13
CA GLY A 315 -14.47 -21.47 -11.37
C GLY A 315 -13.57 -21.27 -10.15
N LEU A 316 -12.57 -20.36 -10.27
CA LEU A 316 -11.66 -20.05 -9.17
C LEU A 316 -12.34 -19.14 -8.15
N MET A 317 -13.22 -18.23 -8.58
CA MET A 317 -14.05 -17.43 -7.68
C MET A 317 -15.00 -18.31 -6.85
N THR A 318 -15.60 -19.33 -7.45
CA THR A 318 -16.41 -20.31 -6.72
C THR A 318 -15.58 -21.04 -5.66
N ALA A 319 -14.37 -21.49 -6.01
CA ALA A 319 -13.47 -22.11 -5.06
C ALA A 319 -13.03 -21.14 -3.94
N PHE A 320 -12.81 -19.87 -4.26
CA PHE A 320 -12.52 -18.82 -3.25
C PHE A 320 -13.68 -18.70 -2.25
N GLN A 321 -14.90 -18.59 -2.70
CA GLN A 321 -16.06 -18.48 -1.82
C GLN A 321 -16.19 -19.69 -0.89
N GLN A 322 -15.95 -20.89 -1.39
CA GLN A 322 -16.04 -22.12 -0.60
C GLN A 322 -14.91 -22.26 0.42
N LYS A 323 -13.67 -21.95 0.04
CA LYS A 323 -12.48 -22.19 0.86
C LYS A 323 -12.10 -20.99 1.75
N LEU A 324 -12.27 -19.77 1.26
CA LEU A 324 -11.74 -18.54 1.85
C LEU A 324 -12.81 -17.46 2.05
N GLY A 325 -14.08 -17.78 1.78
CA GLY A 325 -15.21 -16.85 1.90
C GLY A 325 -15.46 -16.31 3.31
N PHE A 326 -14.84 -16.90 4.33
CA PHE A 326 -14.90 -16.46 5.72
C PHE A 326 -13.98 -15.27 6.04
N TYR A 327 -13.04 -14.93 5.16
CA TYR A 327 -12.20 -13.75 5.34
C TYR A 327 -13.03 -12.47 5.19
N SER A 328 -12.78 -11.50 6.07
CA SER A 328 -13.33 -10.16 5.92
C SER A 328 -12.55 -9.37 4.86
N CYS A 329 -13.21 -8.45 4.19
CA CYS A 329 -12.51 -7.51 3.31
C CYS A 329 -11.54 -6.65 4.12
N THR A 330 -10.31 -6.53 3.64
CA THR A 330 -9.22 -5.83 4.36
C THR A 330 -9.13 -4.34 4.06
N VAL A 331 -9.91 -3.84 3.10
CA VAL A 331 -9.95 -2.41 2.75
C VAL A 331 -11.16 -1.77 3.44
N PRO A 332 -10.97 -0.66 4.20
CA PRO A 332 -12.08 0.01 4.88
C PRO A 332 -13.17 0.52 3.92
N SER A 333 -14.41 0.62 4.44
CA SER A 333 -15.58 1.10 3.69
C SER A 333 -15.38 2.51 3.13
N PHE A 334 -14.84 3.41 3.96
CA PHE A 334 -14.62 4.81 3.61
C PHE A 334 -13.80 4.97 2.33
N GLU A 335 -12.69 4.26 2.25
CA GLU A 335 -11.79 4.26 1.09
C GLU A 335 -12.43 3.60 -0.12
N GLN A 336 -13.15 2.51 0.07
CA GLN A 336 -13.81 1.81 -1.04
C GLN A 336 -14.89 2.67 -1.70
N TYR A 337 -15.79 3.28 -0.92
CA TYR A 337 -16.83 4.16 -1.45
C TYR A 337 -16.26 5.43 -2.07
N THR A 338 -15.18 5.99 -1.47
CA THR A 338 -14.48 7.15 -2.03
C THR A 338 -13.88 6.82 -3.38
N LEU A 339 -13.17 5.69 -3.49
CA LEU A 339 -12.55 5.25 -4.74
C LEU A 339 -13.61 4.89 -5.80
N ALA A 340 -14.71 4.24 -5.42
CA ALA A 340 -15.81 3.94 -6.32
C ALA A 340 -16.36 5.21 -6.97
N ARG A 341 -16.59 6.28 -6.19
CA ARG A 341 -17.02 7.59 -6.70
C ARG A 341 -15.94 8.26 -7.55
N PHE A 342 -14.69 8.14 -7.14
CA PHE A 342 -13.56 8.73 -7.87
C PHE A 342 -13.43 8.13 -9.27
N ILE A 343 -13.59 6.82 -9.41
CA ILE A 343 -13.60 6.13 -10.70
C ILE A 343 -14.91 6.43 -11.46
N GLY A 344 -16.06 6.15 -10.85
CA GLY A 344 -17.37 6.20 -11.50
C GLY A 344 -17.78 7.59 -12.01
N ARG A 345 -17.23 8.67 -11.41
CA ARG A 345 -17.46 10.06 -11.87
C ARG A 345 -16.38 10.57 -12.84
N GLY A 346 -15.46 9.70 -13.32
CA GLY A 346 -14.43 10.03 -14.30
C GLY A 346 -13.26 10.86 -13.74
N PHE A 347 -13.13 11.02 -12.41
CA PHE A 347 -12.00 11.74 -11.82
C PHE A 347 -10.71 10.93 -11.92
N PHE A 348 -10.81 9.61 -11.85
CA PHE A 348 -9.65 8.72 -12.02
C PHE A 348 -9.05 8.84 -13.42
N GLU A 349 -9.85 8.80 -14.47
CA GLU A 349 -9.38 8.97 -15.84
C GLU A 349 -8.70 10.33 -16.05
N LYS A 350 -9.32 11.42 -15.58
CA LYS A 350 -8.73 12.76 -15.63
C LYS A 350 -7.41 12.83 -14.89
N HIS A 351 -7.32 12.14 -13.73
CA HIS A 351 -6.10 12.05 -12.94
C HIS A 351 -5.01 11.31 -13.71
N ILE A 352 -5.29 10.12 -14.26
CA ILE A 352 -4.34 9.34 -15.07
C ILE A 352 -3.81 10.15 -16.25
N ASN A 353 -4.70 10.84 -16.98
CA ASN A 353 -4.30 11.66 -18.13
C ASN A 353 -3.35 12.81 -17.70
N ARG A 354 -3.58 13.42 -16.53
CA ARG A 354 -2.69 14.43 -15.96
C ARG A 354 -1.35 13.82 -15.55
N MET A 355 -1.35 12.66 -14.89
CA MET A 355 -0.13 11.96 -14.49
C MET A 355 0.71 11.52 -15.68
N ARG A 356 0.10 11.03 -16.77
CA ARG A 356 0.81 10.68 -18.00
C ARG A 356 1.57 11.88 -18.57
N LYS A 357 0.92 13.05 -18.67
CA LYS A 357 1.58 14.27 -19.15
C LYS A 357 2.73 14.67 -18.22
N PHE A 358 2.49 14.63 -16.93
CA PHE A 358 3.48 14.97 -15.91
C PHE A 358 4.70 14.03 -15.96
N TYR A 359 4.50 12.72 -15.98
CA TYR A 359 5.60 11.77 -16.01
C TYR A 359 6.32 11.74 -17.38
N LYS A 360 5.61 11.95 -18.48
CA LYS A 360 6.24 12.12 -19.80
C LYS A 360 7.17 13.33 -19.82
N SER A 361 6.73 14.47 -19.29
CA SER A 361 7.57 15.67 -19.16
C SER A 361 8.77 15.41 -18.28
N ARG A 362 8.58 14.77 -17.10
CA ARG A 362 9.66 14.43 -16.18
C ARG A 362 10.67 13.48 -16.80
N ARG A 363 10.20 12.40 -17.45
CA ARG A 363 11.06 11.49 -18.20
C ARG A 363 11.96 12.23 -19.20
N ASN A 364 11.33 13.08 -20.04
CA ASN A 364 12.06 13.82 -21.06
C ASN A 364 13.12 14.75 -20.47
N ALA A 365 12.82 15.42 -19.36
CA ALA A 365 13.79 16.27 -18.65
C ALA A 365 14.95 15.44 -18.07
N VAL A 366 14.66 14.29 -17.45
CA VAL A 366 15.69 13.38 -16.92
C VAL A 366 16.58 12.85 -18.04
N VAL A 367 15.99 12.37 -19.14
CA VAL A 367 16.73 11.89 -20.32
C VAL A 367 17.62 12.99 -20.88
N SER A 368 17.08 14.20 -21.07
CA SER A 368 17.87 15.35 -21.57
C SER A 368 19.04 15.71 -20.65
N LEU A 369 18.87 15.64 -19.34
CA LEU A 369 19.99 15.89 -18.41
C LEU A 369 21.09 14.82 -18.52
N LEU A 370 20.72 13.55 -18.71
CA LEU A 370 21.67 12.45 -18.89
C LEU A 370 22.40 12.55 -20.24
N GLU A 371 21.70 12.89 -21.32
CA GLU A 371 22.28 13.03 -22.67
C GLU A 371 23.23 14.24 -22.79
N ASN A 372 23.03 15.29 -21.98
CA ASN A 372 23.84 16.51 -22.02
C ASN A 372 24.89 16.59 -20.91
N CYS A 373 25.06 15.57 -20.05
CA CYS A 373 26.12 15.58 -19.04
C CYS A 373 27.50 15.33 -19.66
N SER A 374 28.59 15.74 -18.98
CA SER A 374 29.97 15.65 -19.48
C SER A 374 30.44 14.23 -19.80
N PHE A 375 29.84 13.21 -19.20
CA PHE A 375 30.12 11.77 -19.40
C PHE A 375 29.00 11.03 -20.12
N SER A 376 28.13 11.74 -20.85
CA SER A 376 27.02 11.14 -21.61
C SER A 376 27.45 10.08 -22.60
N HIS A 377 28.67 10.21 -23.16
CA HIS A 377 29.26 9.20 -24.06
C HIS A 377 29.47 7.82 -23.41
N LYS A 378 29.45 7.73 -22.07
CA LYS A 378 29.50 6.46 -21.31
C LYS A 378 28.13 5.91 -20.96
N LEU A 379 27.04 6.61 -21.31
CA LEU A 379 25.69 6.29 -20.92
C LEU A 379 24.86 5.84 -22.13
N THR A 380 24.08 4.76 -21.97
CA THR A 380 23.09 4.34 -22.95
C THR A 380 21.74 4.07 -22.25
N ILE A 381 20.71 4.79 -22.65
CA ILE A 381 19.37 4.69 -22.09
C ILE A 381 18.56 3.67 -22.88
N GLN A 382 17.86 2.76 -22.20
CA GLN A 382 17.00 1.74 -22.80
C GLN A 382 15.64 1.68 -22.09
N GLU A 383 14.61 1.16 -22.79
CA GLU A 383 13.26 0.90 -22.23
C GLU A 383 12.56 2.13 -21.61
N GLN A 384 12.73 3.30 -22.24
CA GLN A 384 12.18 4.55 -21.71
C GLN A 384 10.73 4.85 -22.12
N ASP A 385 10.09 4.04 -22.97
CA ASP A 385 8.81 4.39 -23.60
C ASP A 385 7.57 4.01 -22.81
N ALA A 386 7.75 3.23 -21.73
CA ALA A 386 6.67 2.79 -20.87
C ALA A 386 7.08 2.81 -19.38
N GLY A 387 6.08 2.82 -18.50
CA GLY A 387 6.26 2.72 -17.05
C GLY A 387 6.91 3.93 -16.40
N LEU A 388 7.42 3.75 -15.19
CA LEU A 388 7.98 4.82 -14.35
C LEU A 388 9.48 4.65 -14.10
N HIS A 389 10.13 3.77 -14.83
CA HIS A 389 11.57 3.53 -14.78
C HIS A 389 12.11 3.24 -16.17
N PHE A 390 13.41 3.34 -16.34
CA PHE A 390 14.16 2.92 -17.51
C PHE A 390 15.50 2.33 -17.10
N LEU A 391 16.20 1.71 -18.04
CA LEU A 391 17.51 1.15 -17.85
C LEU A 391 18.59 2.13 -18.32
N LEU A 392 19.66 2.25 -17.53
CA LEU A 392 20.82 3.06 -17.85
C LEU A 392 22.07 2.18 -17.85
N ASN A 393 22.55 1.83 -19.04
CA ASN A 393 23.84 1.15 -19.18
C ASN A 393 24.97 2.14 -19.02
N VAL A 394 26.01 1.74 -18.30
CA VAL A 394 27.18 2.53 -17.98
C VAL A 394 28.44 1.85 -18.51
N ASP A 395 29.14 2.48 -19.42
CA ASP A 395 30.44 1.98 -19.90
C ASP A 395 31.50 2.20 -18.81
N THR A 396 31.82 1.14 -18.08
CA THR A 396 32.72 1.15 -16.93
C THR A 396 33.38 -0.21 -16.72
N SER A 397 34.59 -0.20 -16.16
CA SER A 397 35.29 -1.39 -15.69
C SER A 397 34.99 -1.76 -14.23
N LEU A 398 34.15 -0.95 -13.54
CA LEU A 398 33.78 -1.23 -12.17
C LEU A 398 32.74 -2.35 -12.12
N SER A 399 32.81 -3.23 -11.12
CA SER A 399 31.72 -4.16 -10.85
C SER A 399 30.44 -3.40 -10.45
N ASP A 400 29.28 -4.02 -10.67
CA ASP A 400 27.97 -3.46 -10.31
C ASP A 400 27.90 -3.05 -8.82
N GLN A 401 28.51 -3.87 -7.95
CA GLN A 401 28.62 -3.55 -6.52
C GLN A 401 29.47 -2.30 -6.30
N SER A 402 30.67 -2.25 -6.87
CA SER A 402 31.59 -1.10 -6.71
C SER A 402 30.99 0.19 -7.29
N LEU A 403 30.27 0.08 -8.41
CA LEU A 403 29.56 1.22 -9.02
C LEU A 403 28.47 1.77 -8.09
N THR A 404 27.63 0.89 -7.54
CA THR A 404 26.54 1.33 -6.64
C THR A 404 27.08 1.85 -5.30
N GLU A 405 28.16 1.30 -4.76
CA GLU A 405 28.82 1.79 -3.55
C GLU A 405 29.45 3.18 -3.76
N LYS A 406 30.12 3.42 -4.89
CA LYS A 406 30.65 4.74 -5.23
C LYS A 406 29.53 5.78 -5.36
N LEU A 407 28.44 5.45 -6.04
CA LEU A 407 27.29 6.34 -6.15
C LEU A 407 26.66 6.60 -4.77
N ALA A 408 26.58 5.59 -3.92
CA ALA A 408 26.08 5.75 -2.54
C ALA A 408 26.98 6.66 -1.69
N ALA A 409 28.32 6.64 -1.89
CA ALA A 409 29.25 7.54 -1.22
C ALA A 409 29.00 9.02 -1.62
N LEU A 410 28.52 9.27 -2.83
CA LEU A 410 28.06 10.58 -3.31
C LEU A 410 26.64 10.95 -2.86
N GLY A 411 26.00 10.11 -2.03
CA GLY A 411 24.62 10.31 -1.60
C GLY A 411 23.57 9.92 -2.66
N ILE A 412 23.95 9.16 -3.69
CA ILE A 412 23.05 8.71 -4.76
C ILE A 412 22.67 7.26 -4.52
N ARG A 413 21.38 7.01 -4.23
CA ARG A 413 20.84 5.68 -4.04
C ARG A 413 20.28 5.15 -5.34
N VAL A 414 20.87 4.05 -5.84
CA VAL A 414 20.46 3.37 -7.07
C VAL A 414 20.66 1.85 -6.92
N ARG A 415 20.05 1.07 -7.79
CA ARG A 415 20.27 -0.38 -7.85
C ARG A 415 20.75 -0.81 -9.24
N ALA A 416 21.71 -1.69 -9.27
CA ALA A 416 22.09 -2.37 -10.49
C ALA A 416 21.07 -3.44 -10.88
N LEU A 417 20.90 -3.68 -12.17
CA LEU A 417 20.01 -4.71 -12.72
C LEU A 417 20.40 -6.11 -12.22
N SER A 418 21.68 -6.37 -12.04
CA SER A 418 22.21 -7.63 -11.47
C SER A 418 21.61 -7.94 -10.10
N SER A 419 21.29 -6.95 -9.27
CA SER A 419 20.68 -7.14 -7.94
C SER A 419 19.25 -7.69 -7.96
N TYR A 420 18.63 -7.79 -9.14
CA TYR A 420 17.29 -8.36 -9.33
C TYR A 420 17.30 -9.81 -9.80
N TYR A 421 18.47 -10.37 -10.05
CA TYR A 421 18.64 -11.81 -10.28
C TYR A 421 18.77 -12.55 -8.95
N HIS A 422 18.29 -13.78 -8.91
CA HIS A 422 18.38 -14.62 -7.72
C HIS A 422 19.77 -15.22 -7.55
N ASP A 423 20.33 -15.74 -8.64
CA ASP A 423 21.61 -16.43 -8.68
C ASP A 423 22.61 -15.67 -9.58
N GLN A 424 22.62 -14.32 -9.48
CA GLN A 424 23.47 -13.48 -10.30
C GLN A 424 24.94 -13.59 -9.92
N SER A 425 25.78 -13.88 -10.86
CA SER A 425 27.24 -13.89 -10.71
C SER A 425 27.98 -12.91 -11.63
N GLU A 426 27.31 -12.33 -12.62
CA GLU A 426 27.90 -11.44 -13.62
C GLU A 426 27.50 -9.98 -13.44
N ASP A 427 28.46 -9.10 -13.73
CA ASP A 427 28.22 -7.66 -13.78
C ASP A 427 27.54 -7.30 -15.11
N LEU A 428 26.45 -6.57 -15.05
CA LEU A 428 25.68 -6.14 -16.23
C LEU A 428 25.95 -4.68 -16.59
N HIS A 429 26.62 -3.92 -15.72
CA HIS A 429 26.88 -2.49 -15.86
C HIS A 429 25.62 -1.67 -16.19
N CYS A 430 24.47 -2.10 -15.66
CA CYS A 430 23.17 -1.57 -15.95
C CYS A 430 22.44 -1.14 -14.65
N LEU A 431 21.99 0.10 -14.60
CA LEU A 431 21.28 0.69 -13.46
C LEU A 431 19.79 0.81 -13.76
N VAL A 432 18.94 0.56 -12.76
CA VAL A 432 17.48 0.74 -12.85
C VAL A 432 17.12 2.12 -12.29
N ILE A 433 16.65 3.01 -13.15
CA ILE A 433 16.37 4.40 -12.83
C ILE A 433 14.85 4.62 -12.70
N ASN A 434 14.35 4.74 -11.49
CA ASN A 434 12.98 5.20 -11.27
C ASN A 434 12.94 6.74 -11.29
N TYR A 435 12.32 7.31 -12.31
CA TYR A 435 12.26 8.76 -12.47
C TYR A 435 11.00 9.40 -11.87
N SER A 436 10.04 8.61 -11.37
CA SER A 436 8.76 9.16 -10.89
C SER A 436 8.88 10.09 -9.69
N GLY A 437 9.86 9.85 -8.80
CA GLY A 437 10.16 10.67 -7.62
C GLY A 437 11.27 11.69 -7.82
N LEU A 438 11.87 11.79 -9.03
CA LEU A 438 13.01 12.64 -9.28
C LEU A 438 12.63 14.12 -9.36
N LYS A 439 13.48 14.97 -8.77
CA LYS A 439 13.51 16.43 -8.96
C LYS A 439 14.69 16.79 -9.84
N GLU A 440 14.45 17.61 -10.86
CA GLU A 440 15.47 17.98 -11.86
C GLU A 440 16.71 18.62 -11.23
N GLU A 441 16.51 19.49 -10.23
CA GLU A 441 17.61 20.19 -9.54
C GLU A 441 18.51 19.19 -8.78
N ARG A 442 17.93 18.17 -8.15
CA ARG A 442 18.67 17.12 -7.43
C ARG A 442 19.45 16.23 -8.40
N LEU A 443 18.85 15.89 -9.55
CA LEU A 443 19.55 15.13 -10.58
C LEU A 443 20.72 15.92 -11.15
N ALA A 444 20.52 17.20 -11.48
CA ALA A 444 21.61 18.05 -11.98
C ALA A 444 22.77 18.17 -10.97
N ALA A 445 22.46 18.32 -9.69
CA ALA A 445 23.48 18.34 -8.63
C ALA A 445 24.21 16.98 -8.51
N ALA A 446 23.51 15.86 -8.63
CA ALA A 446 24.10 14.52 -8.61
C ALA A 446 25.02 14.28 -9.82
N LEU A 447 24.60 14.68 -11.01
CA LEU A 447 25.42 14.58 -12.23
C LEU A 447 26.69 15.44 -12.15
N ALA A 448 26.59 16.64 -11.55
CA ALA A 448 27.77 17.49 -11.29
C ALA A 448 28.76 16.83 -10.31
N ALA A 449 28.26 16.18 -9.25
CA ALA A 449 29.11 15.45 -8.31
C ALA A 449 29.79 14.23 -8.97
N ILE A 450 29.07 13.45 -9.78
CA ILE A 450 29.64 12.35 -10.55
C ILE A 450 30.72 12.84 -11.52
N SER A 451 30.47 13.95 -12.20
CA SER A 451 31.41 14.53 -13.17
C SER A 451 32.78 14.88 -12.55
N GLN A 452 32.80 15.31 -11.28
CA GLN A 452 34.06 15.61 -10.57
C GLN A 452 34.86 14.36 -10.21
N GLU A 453 34.22 13.21 -10.07
CA GLU A 453 34.87 11.94 -9.70
C GLU A 453 35.28 11.09 -10.93
N TRP A 454 34.62 11.30 -12.08
CA TRP A 454 34.78 10.46 -13.30
C TRP A 454 35.57 11.13 -14.40
N THR A 455 36.02 12.39 -14.20
CA THR A 455 37.03 13.07 -15.02
C THR A 455 38.43 12.76 -14.51
#